data_483e109a19bc8f1bc847407196994589
#
_entry.id   483e109a19bc8f1bc847407196994589
#
_cell.length_a   1.000
_cell.length_b   1.000
_cell.length_c   1.000
_cell.angle_alpha   90.00
_cell.angle_beta   90.00
_cell.angle_gamma   90.00
#
_symmetry.space_group_name_H-M   'P 1'
#
loop_
_entity.id
_entity.type
_entity.pdbx_description
1 polymer ?
#
loop_
_entity_poly.entity_id
_entity_poly.type
_entity_poly.pdbx_seq_one_letter_code
_entity_poly.pdbx_strand_id
1 'polypeptide(L)'
;MKKILAFLFLCMLGFGAYIGWNLYGPSVSSPEGKYFYIKTGASYDEVKQALLDKKIIKTAFWFNKVSKRVNYAKNIKPGRYEIKNGSNLINLLKTLKRGWQAPVNFVITKLRTKEDLAARVARYFETDSTTAIRFLLSNDSLAKFHLDTNTVMTAIIPNTYSIKWNTPFNKIFQRLKSEEDKFWTEERRQKAKNKNLSPQQVYTIASIVEEETNKQEDKGLI
;
A
#
# COMPACT_ATOMS: atom_id res chain seq x y z
N MET A 1 -41.47 -15.04 43.90
CA MET A 1 -40.20 -14.31 43.87
C MET A 1 -39.04 -15.11 43.22
N LYS A 2 -38.75 -16.35 43.67
CA LYS A 2 -37.60 -17.15 43.08
C LYS A 2 -37.72 -17.38 41.56
N LYS A 3 -38.90 -17.64 41.00
CA LYS A 3 -39.09 -17.81 39.54
C LYS A 3 -38.83 -16.51 38.76
N ILE A 4 -39.20 -15.35 39.29
CA ILE A 4 -38.97 -14.05 38.63
C ILE A 4 -37.45 -13.72 38.66
N LEU A 5 -36.78 -13.98 39.76
CA LEU A 5 -35.29 -13.81 39.89
C LEU A 5 -34.58 -14.74 38.89
N ALA A 6 -34.98 -15.99 38.77
CA ALA A 6 -34.41 -16.93 37.82
C ALA A 6 -34.62 -16.48 36.37
N PHE A 7 -35.80 -15.96 36.03
CA PHE A 7 -36.09 -15.41 34.70
C PHE A 7 -35.23 -14.20 34.39
N LEU A 8 -35.11 -13.23 35.33
CA LEU A 8 -34.25 -12.06 35.16
C LEU A 8 -32.78 -12.44 34.99
N PHE A 9 -32.29 -13.44 35.73
CA PHE A 9 -30.93 -13.95 35.58
C PHE A 9 -30.71 -14.58 34.22
N LEU A 10 -31.66 -15.37 33.69
CA LEU A 10 -31.59 -15.95 32.34
C LEU A 10 -31.59 -14.89 31.26
N CYS A 11 -32.42 -13.83 31.39
CA CYS A 11 -32.44 -12.69 30.48
C CYS A 11 -31.08 -11.94 30.50
N MET A 12 -30.48 -11.75 31.68
CA MET A 12 -29.20 -11.12 31.82
C MET A 12 -28.07 -11.94 31.17
N LEU A 13 -28.09 -13.27 31.34
CA LEU A 13 -27.15 -14.17 30.65
C LEU A 13 -27.32 -14.14 29.13
N GLY A 14 -28.57 -14.21 28.63
CA GLY A 14 -28.87 -14.10 27.20
C GLY A 14 -28.41 -12.76 26.60
N PHE A 15 -28.61 -11.65 27.31
CA PHE A 15 -28.17 -10.34 26.91
C PHE A 15 -26.64 -10.23 26.92
N GLY A 16 -25.98 -10.79 27.93
CA GLY A 16 -24.51 -10.86 27.99
C GLY A 16 -23.92 -11.67 26.84
N ALA A 17 -24.52 -12.83 26.53
CA ALA A 17 -24.13 -13.66 25.39
C ALA A 17 -24.34 -12.95 24.05
N TYR A 18 -25.45 -12.23 23.88
CA TYR A 18 -25.71 -11.41 22.68
C TYR A 18 -24.63 -10.31 22.49
N ILE A 19 -24.28 -9.58 23.55
CA ILE A 19 -23.21 -8.58 23.52
C ILE A 19 -21.88 -9.24 23.15
N GLY A 20 -21.54 -10.32 23.85
CA GLY A 20 -20.32 -11.09 23.60
C GLY A 20 -20.20 -11.55 22.16
N TRP A 21 -21.28 -12.08 21.59
CA TRP A 21 -21.32 -12.52 20.19
C TRP A 21 -21.09 -11.37 19.20
N ASN A 22 -21.69 -10.20 19.42
CA ASN A 22 -21.52 -9.05 18.53
C ASN A 22 -20.10 -8.42 18.60
N LEU A 23 -19.41 -8.55 19.72
CA LEU A 23 -18.08 -7.99 19.91
C LEU A 23 -16.95 -8.96 19.52
N TYR A 24 -17.08 -10.22 19.91
CA TYR A 24 -16.05 -11.26 19.77
C TYR A 24 -16.42 -12.35 18.76
N GLY A 25 -17.67 -12.44 18.35
CA GLY A 25 -18.12 -13.37 17.31
C GLY A 25 -17.66 -12.94 15.91
N PRO A 26 -17.85 -13.82 14.91
CA PRO A 26 -17.47 -13.60 13.51
C PRO A 26 -18.41 -12.59 12.83
N SER A 27 -18.26 -11.30 13.16
CA SER A 27 -19.17 -10.22 12.75
C SER A 27 -18.66 -9.38 11.59
N VAL A 28 -17.41 -9.61 11.16
CA VAL A 28 -16.73 -8.88 10.09
C VAL A 28 -16.67 -9.74 8.84
N SER A 29 -17.07 -9.18 7.70
CA SER A 29 -16.97 -9.81 6.38
C SER A 29 -15.82 -9.21 5.58
N SER A 30 -15.13 -10.03 4.78
CA SER A 30 -14.12 -9.54 3.87
C SER A 30 -14.78 -8.80 2.71
N PRO A 31 -14.29 -7.63 2.30
CA PRO A 31 -14.75 -6.98 1.08
C PRO A 31 -14.24 -7.73 -0.15
N GLU A 32 -14.80 -7.42 -1.32
CA GLU A 32 -14.27 -7.90 -2.58
C GLU A 32 -12.77 -7.51 -2.70
N GLY A 33 -11.93 -8.46 -3.12
CA GLY A 33 -10.48 -8.26 -3.21
C GLY A 33 -9.72 -8.24 -1.87
N LYS A 34 -10.36 -8.56 -0.74
CA LYS A 34 -9.80 -8.66 0.64
C LYS A 34 -9.37 -7.33 1.27
N TYR A 35 -9.23 -6.24 0.53
CA TYR A 35 -8.64 -5.01 1.03
C TYR A 35 -9.65 -3.91 1.24
N PHE A 36 -9.52 -3.24 2.38
CA PHE A 36 -10.21 -2.01 2.70
C PHE A 36 -9.23 -0.83 2.67
N TYR A 37 -9.63 0.25 2.02
CA TYR A 37 -8.81 1.44 1.82
C TYR A 37 -9.37 2.60 2.62
N ILE A 38 -8.52 3.24 3.42
CA ILE A 38 -8.82 4.49 4.12
C ILE A 38 -7.95 5.57 3.48
N LYS A 39 -8.58 6.56 2.87
CA LYS A 39 -7.89 7.68 2.23
C LYS A 39 -7.20 8.57 3.26
N THR A 40 -6.13 9.23 2.84
CA THR A 40 -5.46 10.27 3.62
C THR A 40 -6.43 11.41 3.89
N GLY A 41 -6.58 11.80 5.17
CA GLY A 41 -7.54 12.82 5.60
C GLY A 41 -8.97 12.34 5.81
N ALA A 42 -9.27 11.05 5.62
CA ALA A 42 -10.63 10.52 5.83
C ALA A 42 -11.11 10.73 7.27
N SER A 43 -12.34 11.21 7.40
CA SER A 43 -13.05 11.40 8.66
C SER A 43 -13.58 10.06 9.22
N TYR A 44 -13.96 10.07 10.49
CA TYR A 44 -14.58 8.90 11.14
C TYR A 44 -15.88 8.46 10.43
N ASP A 45 -16.70 9.45 10.03
CA ASP A 45 -17.99 9.12 9.40
C ASP A 45 -17.80 8.55 8.00
N GLU A 46 -16.83 9.03 7.23
CA GLU A 46 -16.47 8.45 5.93
C GLU A 46 -15.96 7.01 6.07
N VAL A 47 -15.09 6.74 7.04
CA VAL A 47 -14.60 5.36 7.30
C VAL A 47 -15.73 4.45 7.72
N LYS A 48 -16.61 4.90 8.64
CA LYS A 48 -17.78 4.13 9.10
C LYS A 48 -18.72 3.81 7.92
N GLN A 49 -19.05 4.84 7.12
CA GLN A 49 -19.93 4.65 5.97
C GLN A 49 -19.32 3.68 4.94
N ALA A 50 -18.05 3.84 4.61
CA ALA A 50 -17.34 2.94 3.70
C ALA A 50 -17.30 1.49 4.20
N LEU A 51 -17.20 1.27 5.52
CA LEU A 51 -17.27 -0.08 6.12
C LEU A 51 -18.67 -0.70 5.97
N LEU A 52 -19.73 0.12 6.07
CA LEU A 52 -21.12 -0.32 5.85
C LEU A 52 -21.40 -0.60 4.38
N ASP A 53 -21.05 0.32 3.47
CA ASP A 53 -21.27 0.21 2.03
C ASP A 53 -20.60 -1.02 1.45
N LYS A 54 -19.38 -1.32 1.91
CA LYS A 54 -18.63 -2.53 1.54
C LYS A 54 -19.08 -3.78 2.30
N LYS A 55 -20.11 -3.69 3.13
CA LYS A 55 -20.66 -4.79 3.94
C LYS A 55 -19.62 -5.48 4.84
N ILE A 56 -18.56 -4.75 5.20
CA ILE A 56 -17.52 -5.25 6.12
C ILE A 56 -18.07 -5.37 7.53
N ILE A 57 -18.91 -4.42 7.93
CA ILE A 57 -19.69 -4.45 9.18
C ILE A 57 -21.18 -4.45 8.86
N LYS A 58 -21.97 -5.14 9.68
CA LYS A 58 -23.43 -5.26 9.47
C LYS A 58 -24.20 -4.02 9.93
N THR A 59 -23.79 -3.41 11.04
CA THR A 59 -24.49 -2.26 11.64
C THR A 59 -23.49 -1.26 12.22
N ALA A 60 -23.88 0.02 12.21
CA ALA A 60 -23.09 1.09 12.82
C ALA A 60 -23.12 1.04 14.36
N PHE A 61 -24.14 0.43 14.98
CA PHE A 61 -24.36 0.51 16.43
C PHE A 61 -23.15 -0.01 17.23
N TRP A 62 -22.75 -1.26 17.00
CA TRP A 62 -21.62 -1.86 17.72
C TRP A 62 -20.30 -1.23 17.34
N PHE A 63 -20.13 -0.87 16.06
CA PHE A 63 -18.95 -0.13 15.61
C PHE A 63 -18.79 1.20 16.37
N ASN A 64 -19.85 2.00 16.49
CA ASN A 64 -19.82 3.27 17.22
C ASN A 64 -19.50 3.05 18.72
N LYS A 65 -20.10 2.04 19.36
CA LYS A 65 -19.87 1.72 20.78
C LYS A 65 -18.39 1.39 21.04
N VAL A 66 -17.82 0.49 20.24
CA VAL A 66 -16.43 0.07 20.41
C VAL A 66 -15.45 1.17 20.00
N SER A 67 -15.71 1.85 18.89
CA SER A 67 -14.89 2.97 18.39
C SER A 67 -14.75 4.08 19.42
N LYS A 68 -15.86 4.46 20.09
CA LYS A 68 -15.86 5.45 21.18
C LYS A 68 -14.98 4.98 22.33
N ARG A 69 -15.11 3.71 22.77
CA ARG A 69 -14.33 3.15 23.88
C ARG A 69 -12.83 3.10 23.60
N VAL A 70 -12.43 2.83 22.36
CA VAL A 70 -11.02 2.79 21.97
C VAL A 70 -10.50 4.12 21.43
N ASN A 71 -11.32 5.17 21.43
CA ASN A 71 -10.99 6.50 20.91
C ASN A 71 -10.49 6.45 19.45
N TYR A 72 -11.17 5.68 18.59
CA TYR A 72 -10.77 5.46 17.20
C TYR A 72 -10.91 6.73 16.37
N ALA A 73 -11.95 7.54 16.59
CA ALA A 73 -12.21 8.77 15.82
C ALA A 73 -11.01 9.75 15.83
N LYS A 74 -10.23 9.79 16.92
CA LYS A 74 -9.00 10.59 17.03
C LYS A 74 -7.74 9.88 16.51
N ASN A 75 -7.85 8.63 16.07
CA ASN A 75 -6.72 7.77 15.71
C ASN A 75 -6.93 7.07 14.37
N ILE A 76 -7.57 7.74 13.40
CA ILE A 76 -7.74 7.21 12.06
C ILE A 76 -6.38 7.17 11.37
N LYS A 77 -6.03 6.01 10.86
CA LYS A 77 -4.80 5.80 10.11
C LYS A 77 -5.16 5.52 8.65
N PRO A 78 -4.76 6.37 7.69
CA PRO A 78 -4.97 6.09 6.28
C PRO A 78 -4.14 4.89 5.83
N GLY A 79 -4.59 4.18 4.80
CA GLY A 79 -3.86 3.05 4.24
C GLY A 79 -4.72 1.91 3.72
N ARG A 80 -4.07 0.84 3.28
CA ARG A 80 -4.68 -0.40 2.80
C ARG A 80 -4.65 -1.46 3.89
N TYR A 81 -5.80 -2.01 4.24
CA TYR A 81 -5.96 -3.00 5.29
C TYR A 81 -6.52 -4.31 4.74
N GLU A 82 -5.87 -5.42 5.01
CA GLU A 82 -6.43 -6.74 4.72
C GLU A 82 -7.48 -7.10 5.77
N ILE A 83 -8.70 -7.38 5.31
CA ILE A 83 -9.84 -7.73 6.15
C ILE A 83 -10.09 -9.23 6.04
N LYS A 84 -9.86 -9.95 7.13
CA LYS A 84 -10.10 -11.39 7.19
C LYS A 84 -11.58 -11.67 7.43
N ASN A 85 -12.18 -12.49 6.56
CA ASN A 85 -13.55 -12.94 6.74
C ASN A 85 -13.72 -13.68 8.08
N GLY A 86 -14.83 -13.45 8.76
CA GLY A 86 -15.11 -14.09 10.06
C GLY A 86 -14.30 -13.50 11.22
N SER A 87 -13.53 -12.45 11.02
CA SER A 87 -12.90 -11.75 12.15
C SER A 87 -13.94 -11.00 13.00
N ASN A 88 -13.56 -10.63 14.21
CA ASN A 88 -14.44 -9.88 15.09
C ASN A 88 -14.19 -8.37 15.00
N LEU A 89 -15.19 -7.60 15.46
CA LEU A 89 -15.20 -6.14 15.42
C LEU A 89 -14.03 -5.52 16.21
N ILE A 90 -13.64 -6.12 17.33
CA ILE A 90 -12.54 -5.63 18.16
C ILE A 90 -11.21 -5.75 17.41
N ASN A 91 -10.97 -6.88 16.75
CA ASN A 91 -9.77 -7.08 15.95
C ASN A 91 -9.73 -6.15 14.74
N LEU A 92 -10.86 -5.93 14.06
CA LEU A 92 -10.96 -4.93 13.00
C LEU A 92 -10.53 -3.56 13.50
N LEU A 93 -11.15 -3.04 14.56
CA LEU A 93 -10.82 -1.73 15.12
C LEU A 93 -9.38 -1.63 15.63
N LYS A 94 -8.85 -2.71 16.22
CA LYS A 94 -7.44 -2.80 16.64
C LYS A 94 -6.49 -2.67 15.44
N THR A 95 -6.79 -3.36 14.33
CA THR A 95 -6.01 -3.31 13.08
C THR A 95 -6.02 -1.89 12.49
N LEU A 96 -7.20 -1.29 12.35
CA LEU A 96 -7.36 0.05 11.79
C LEU A 96 -6.69 1.12 12.67
N LYS A 97 -6.92 1.09 14.00
CA LYS A 97 -6.35 2.05 14.95
C LYS A 97 -4.81 1.98 15.03
N ARG A 98 -4.25 0.78 14.99
CA ARG A 98 -2.79 0.58 15.02
C ARG A 98 -2.12 0.92 13.69
N GLY A 99 -2.89 0.98 12.60
CA GLY A 99 -2.34 1.23 11.27
C GLY A 99 -1.55 0.02 10.73
N TRP A 100 -2.00 -1.21 11.05
CA TRP A 100 -1.40 -2.43 10.52
C TRP A 100 -1.80 -2.63 9.05
N GLN A 101 -1.19 -1.84 8.20
CA GLN A 101 -1.42 -1.86 6.76
C GLN A 101 -0.85 -3.12 6.12
N ALA A 102 -1.56 -3.61 5.12
CA ALA A 102 -1.03 -4.58 4.17
C ALA A 102 -0.28 -3.82 3.05
N PRO A 103 1.03 -4.02 2.88
CA PRO A 103 1.76 -3.32 1.83
C PRO A 103 1.33 -3.77 0.43
N VAL A 104 1.51 -2.90 -0.54
CA VAL A 104 1.34 -3.20 -1.97
C VAL A 104 2.62 -3.85 -2.49
N ASN A 105 2.49 -4.97 -3.17
CA ASN A 105 3.59 -5.53 -3.95
C ASN A 105 3.60 -4.86 -5.32
N PHE A 106 4.41 -3.81 -5.45
CA PHE A 106 4.54 -3.02 -6.66
C PHE A 106 5.57 -3.67 -7.58
N VAL A 107 5.07 -4.41 -8.57
CA VAL A 107 5.92 -5.14 -9.53
C VAL A 107 6.26 -4.21 -10.69
N ILE A 108 7.54 -4.00 -10.91
CA ILE A 108 8.09 -3.33 -12.10
C ILE A 108 8.86 -4.38 -12.89
N THR A 109 8.40 -4.66 -14.10
CA THR A 109 9.09 -5.54 -15.05
C THR A 109 9.77 -4.72 -16.14
N LYS A 110 8.98 -4.03 -16.96
CA LYS A 110 9.43 -3.23 -18.09
C LYS A 110 8.65 -1.91 -18.07
N LEU A 111 9.35 -0.80 -18.12
CA LEU A 111 8.79 0.55 -18.24
C LEU A 111 9.59 1.31 -19.28
N ARG A 112 8.92 1.92 -20.26
CA ARG A 112 9.58 2.67 -21.33
C ARG A 112 9.63 4.16 -21.03
N THR A 113 8.56 4.71 -20.47
CA THR A 113 8.39 6.15 -20.31
C THR A 113 8.11 6.54 -18.86
N LYS A 114 8.27 7.82 -18.58
CA LYS A 114 7.86 8.44 -17.29
C LYS A 114 6.35 8.34 -17.09
N GLU A 115 5.61 8.46 -18.18
CA GLU A 115 4.14 8.33 -18.23
C GLU A 115 3.70 6.92 -17.84
N ASP A 116 4.39 5.87 -18.33
CA ASP A 116 4.14 4.48 -17.93
C ASP A 116 4.34 4.28 -16.43
N LEU A 117 5.41 4.85 -15.87
CA LEU A 117 5.65 4.80 -14.41
C LEU A 117 4.56 5.53 -13.65
N ALA A 118 4.19 6.75 -14.07
CA ALA A 118 3.17 7.56 -13.43
C ALA A 118 1.79 6.87 -13.46
N ALA A 119 1.40 6.32 -14.62
CA ALA A 119 0.15 5.56 -14.76
C ALA A 119 0.15 4.28 -13.90
N ARG A 120 1.27 3.57 -13.85
CA ARG A 120 1.41 2.37 -13.03
C ARG A 120 1.32 2.72 -11.55
N VAL A 121 1.97 3.79 -11.08
CA VAL A 121 1.88 4.26 -9.69
C VAL A 121 0.46 4.62 -9.32
N ALA A 122 -0.26 5.38 -10.15
CA ALA A 122 -1.66 5.75 -9.88
C ALA A 122 -2.61 4.54 -9.79
N ARG A 123 -2.30 3.43 -10.45
CA ARG A 123 -3.07 2.19 -10.36
C ARG A 123 -2.88 1.46 -9.03
N TYR A 124 -1.71 1.56 -8.43
CA TYR A 124 -1.33 0.76 -7.26
C TYR A 124 -1.39 1.54 -5.94
N PHE A 125 -1.29 2.87 -5.98
CA PHE A 125 -1.17 3.73 -4.80
C PHE A 125 -2.27 4.80 -4.74
N GLU A 126 -2.34 5.51 -3.64
CA GLU A 126 -3.24 6.66 -3.46
C GLU A 126 -2.83 7.86 -4.32
N THR A 127 -1.54 7.95 -4.63
CA THR A 127 -0.98 9.02 -5.47
C THR A 127 -1.52 8.95 -6.90
N ASP A 128 -2.00 10.07 -7.42
CA ASP A 128 -2.46 10.18 -8.82
C ASP A 128 -1.28 10.30 -9.81
N SER A 129 -1.57 10.03 -11.10
CA SER A 129 -0.58 10.09 -12.18
C SER A 129 -0.06 11.51 -12.43
N THR A 130 -0.87 12.54 -12.22
CA THR A 130 -0.50 13.95 -12.41
C THR A 130 0.56 14.37 -11.40
N THR A 131 0.41 13.98 -10.14
CA THR A 131 1.40 14.21 -9.09
C THR A 131 2.71 13.48 -9.40
N ALA A 132 2.62 12.23 -9.85
CA ALA A 132 3.78 11.43 -10.21
C ALA A 132 4.54 12.02 -11.41
N ILE A 133 3.86 12.36 -12.50
CA ILE A 133 4.49 12.90 -13.71
C ILE A 133 5.11 14.28 -13.44
N ARG A 134 4.44 15.14 -12.67
CA ARG A 134 4.99 16.45 -12.28
C ARG A 134 6.32 16.32 -11.54
N PHE A 135 6.44 15.35 -10.64
CA PHE A 135 7.69 15.07 -9.96
C PHE A 135 8.78 14.58 -10.94
N LEU A 136 8.45 13.67 -11.86
CA LEU A 136 9.37 13.09 -12.82
C LEU A 136 9.85 14.08 -13.91
N LEU A 137 9.11 15.18 -14.09
CA LEU A 137 9.44 16.27 -15.02
C LEU A 137 10.08 17.49 -14.32
N SER A 138 10.34 17.41 -13.02
CA SER A 138 10.90 18.52 -12.24
C SER A 138 12.38 18.25 -11.90
N ASN A 139 13.30 18.98 -12.51
CA ASN A 139 14.72 18.90 -12.19
C ASN A 139 15.00 19.23 -10.71
N ASP A 140 14.30 20.19 -10.12
CA ASP A 140 14.44 20.52 -8.69
C ASP A 140 14.07 19.34 -7.78
N SER A 141 13.02 18.59 -8.15
CA SER A 141 12.61 17.38 -7.42
C SER A 141 13.64 16.26 -7.54
N LEU A 142 14.32 16.17 -8.67
CA LEU A 142 15.28 15.12 -9.02
C LEU A 142 16.71 15.42 -8.57
N ALA A 143 17.09 16.68 -8.43
CA ALA A 143 18.46 17.12 -8.09
C ALA A 143 19.01 16.44 -6.82
N LYS A 144 18.16 16.26 -5.79
CA LYS A 144 18.56 15.56 -4.54
C LYS A 144 18.90 14.08 -4.72
N PHE A 145 18.57 13.50 -5.86
CA PHE A 145 18.91 12.13 -6.23
C PHE A 145 20.07 12.08 -7.24
N HIS A 146 20.68 13.23 -7.55
CA HIS A 146 21.69 13.39 -8.61
C HIS A 146 21.19 12.95 -9.98
N LEU A 147 19.92 13.24 -10.27
CA LEU A 147 19.22 12.93 -11.51
C LEU A 147 18.59 14.20 -12.09
N ASP A 148 18.27 14.13 -13.36
CA ASP A 148 17.49 15.11 -14.12
C ASP A 148 16.35 14.42 -14.87
N THR A 149 15.59 15.18 -15.64
CA THR A 149 14.45 14.66 -16.41
C THR A 149 14.87 13.69 -17.53
N ASN A 150 16.13 13.67 -17.98
CA ASN A 150 16.64 12.75 -19.00
C ASN A 150 17.12 11.43 -18.37
N THR A 151 17.66 11.50 -17.16
CA THR A 151 18.28 10.36 -16.47
C THR A 151 17.38 9.68 -15.44
N VAL A 152 16.23 10.27 -15.08
CA VAL A 152 15.35 9.78 -14.01
C VAL A 152 14.92 8.31 -14.17
N MET A 153 14.72 7.83 -15.40
CA MET A 153 14.31 6.45 -15.65
C MET A 153 15.42 5.43 -15.34
N THR A 154 16.69 5.85 -15.31
CA THR A 154 17.82 4.96 -14.93
C THR A 154 17.78 4.54 -13.46
N ALA A 155 17.01 5.25 -12.61
CA ALA A 155 16.79 4.90 -11.21
C ALA A 155 15.76 3.77 -11.03
N ILE A 156 15.12 3.29 -12.09
CA ILE A 156 14.00 2.34 -12.01
C ILE A 156 14.46 0.94 -12.39
N ILE A 157 14.89 0.19 -11.41
CA ILE A 157 15.32 -1.21 -11.61
C ILE A 157 14.10 -2.13 -11.61
N PRO A 158 13.95 -3.06 -12.58
CA PRO A 158 12.95 -4.11 -12.53
C PRO A 158 13.04 -4.92 -11.23
N ASN A 159 12.00 -4.90 -10.43
CA ASN A 159 11.93 -5.59 -9.13
C ASN A 159 10.48 -5.59 -8.60
N THR A 160 10.26 -6.29 -7.48
CA THR A 160 9.04 -6.21 -6.67
C THR A 160 9.30 -5.40 -5.43
N TYR A 161 8.61 -4.28 -5.30
CA TYR A 161 8.76 -3.32 -4.22
C TYR A 161 7.58 -3.44 -3.24
N SER A 162 7.86 -3.72 -1.97
CA SER A 162 6.85 -3.72 -0.91
C SER A 162 6.72 -2.31 -0.34
N ILE A 163 5.59 -1.62 -0.62
CA ILE A 163 5.38 -0.21 -0.29
C ILE A 163 3.95 -0.03 0.26
N LYS A 164 3.75 0.83 1.26
CA LYS A 164 2.42 1.16 1.78
C LYS A 164 1.61 1.92 0.75
N TRP A 165 0.30 1.62 0.67
CA TRP A 165 -0.60 2.16 -0.35
C TRP A 165 -0.68 3.70 -0.38
N ASN A 166 -0.68 4.34 0.78
CA ASN A 166 -0.76 5.80 0.93
C ASN A 166 0.61 6.49 0.97
N THR A 167 1.66 5.83 0.47
CA THR A 167 3.00 6.45 0.42
C THR A 167 3.02 7.53 -0.65
N PRO A 168 3.43 8.78 -0.35
CA PRO A 168 3.51 9.86 -1.33
C PRO A 168 4.59 9.56 -2.37
N PHE A 169 4.42 10.08 -3.60
CA PHE A 169 5.27 9.72 -4.75
C PHE A 169 6.77 9.94 -4.51
N ASN A 170 7.15 11.05 -3.88
CA ASN A 170 8.56 11.32 -3.55
C ASN A 170 9.20 10.23 -2.68
N LYS A 171 8.43 9.58 -1.80
CA LYS A 171 8.89 8.46 -0.98
C LYS A 171 8.87 7.14 -1.75
N ILE A 172 7.90 6.95 -2.66
CA ILE A 172 7.92 5.83 -3.61
C ILE A 172 9.20 5.92 -4.46
N PHE A 173 9.47 7.08 -5.08
CA PHE A 173 10.67 7.29 -5.89
C PHE A 173 11.96 7.08 -5.08
N GLN A 174 12.03 7.60 -3.86
CA GLN A 174 13.15 7.35 -2.94
C GLN A 174 13.39 5.86 -2.71
N ARG A 175 12.32 5.07 -2.59
CA ARG A 175 12.42 3.61 -2.43
C ARG A 175 12.96 2.93 -3.70
N LEU A 176 12.50 3.36 -4.89
CA LEU A 176 13.01 2.86 -6.17
C LEU A 176 14.50 3.18 -6.31
N LYS A 177 14.90 4.44 -6.09
CA LYS A 177 16.31 4.88 -6.14
C LYS A 177 17.19 4.12 -5.15
N SER A 178 16.70 3.83 -3.95
CA SER A 178 17.49 3.08 -2.96
C SER A 178 17.77 1.63 -3.39
N GLU A 179 16.94 1.03 -4.20
CA GLU A 179 17.22 -0.30 -4.78
C GLU A 179 18.22 -0.21 -5.94
N GLU A 180 18.17 0.86 -6.72
CA GLU A 180 19.19 1.15 -7.74
C GLU A 180 20.54 1.39 -7.10
N ASP A 181 20.63 2.15 -5.99
CA ASP A 181 21.87 2.36 -5.26
C ASP A 181 22.49 1.04 -4.75
N LYS A 182 21.64 0.10 -4.28
CA LYS A 182 22.09 -1.23 -3.86
C LYS A 182 22.51 -2.12 -5.04
N PHE A 183 21.88 -1.95 -6.18
CA PHE A 183 22.25 -2.68 -7.39
C PHE A 183 23.67 -2.31 -7.84
N TRP A 184 24.03 -1.03 -7.77
CA TRP A 184 25.34 -0.54 -8.14
C TRP A 184 26.36 -0.76 -7.01
N THR A 185 26.78 -2.01 -6.81
CA THR A 185 27.90 -2.36 -5.92
C THR A 185 29.22 -1.78 -6.43
N GLU A 186 30.22 -1.68 -5.56
CA GLU A 186 31.55 -1.20 -5.96
C GLU A 186 32.13 -2.04 -7.13
N GLU A 187 31.96 -3.36 -7.09
CA GLU A 187 32.37 -4.24 -8.18
C GLU A 187 31.70 -3.89 -9.52
N ARG A 188 30.38 -3.64 -9.52
CA ARG A 188 29.66 -3.26 -10.73
C ARG A 188 30.06 -1.89 -11.25
N ARG A 189 30.29 -0.92 -10.36
CA ARG A 189 30.82 0.42 -10.71
C ARG A 189 32.20 0.30 -11.34
N GLN A 190 33.08 -0.51 -10.77
CA GLN A 190 34.42 -0.72 -11.33
C GLN A 190 34.37 -1.40 -12.71
N LYS A 191 33.48 -2.40 -12.91
CA LYS A 191 33.27 -3.02 -14.23
C LYS A 191 32.80 -2.01 -15.28
N ALA A 192 31.88 -1.11 -14.92
CA ALA A 192 31.42 -0.04 -15.80
C ALA A 192 32.57 0.92 -16.14
N LYS A 193 33.32 1.36 -15.13
CA LYS A 193 34.45 2.25 -15.27
C LYS A 193 35.55 1.68 -16.18
N ASN A 194 35.84 0.39 -16.10
CA ASN A 194 36.81 -0.28 -16.97
C ASN A 194 36.38 -0.30 -18.44
N LYS A 195 35.10 -0.05 -18.71
CA LYS A 195 34.58 0.13 -20.08
C LYS A 195 34.33 1.60 -20.43
N ASN A 196 34.80 2.54 -19.60
CA ASN A 196 34.61 3.99 -19.73
C ASN A 196 33.09 4.38 -19.76
N LEU A 197 32.25 3.65 -19.03
CA LEU A 197 30.80 3.88 -18.95
C LEU A 197 30.39 4.32 -17.54
N SER A 198 29.46 5.26 -17.47
CA SER A 198 28.75 5.57 -16.24
C SER A 198 27.63 4.54 -15.98
N PRO A 199 27.15 4.39 -14.71
CA PRO A 199 26.00 3.57 -14.38
C PRO A 199 24.76 3.88 -15.25
N GLN A 200 24.48 5.14 -15.51
CA GLN A 200 23.35 5.58 -16.36
C GLN A 200 23.53 5.12 -17.82
N GLN A 201 24.75 5.21 -18.36
CA GLN A 201 25.04 4.74 -19.73
C GLN A 201 24.89 3.22 -19.83
N VAL A 202 25.37 2.46 -18.83
CA VAL A 202 25.18 1.00 -18.78
C VAL A 202 23.68 0.66 -18.73
N TYR A 203 22.89 1.36 -17.91
CA TYR A 203 21.44 1.16 -17.88
C TYR A 203 20.79 1.44 -19.24
N THR A 204 21.17 2.54 -19.90
CA THR A 204 20.65 2.90 -21.22
C THR A 204 20.97 1.84 -22.26
N ILE A 205 22.22 1.38 -22.32
CA ILE A 205 22.63 0.29 -23.23
C ILE A 205 21.82 -0.98 -22.94
N ALA A 206 21.72 -1.38 -21.67
CA ALA A 206 20.95 -2.55 -21.27
C ALA A 206 19.47 -2.46 -21.66
N SER A 207 18.88 -1.24 -21.59
CA SER A 207 17.49 -1.03 -22.01
C SER A 207 17.30 -1.15 -23.53
N ILE A 208 18.27 -0.72 -24.32
CA ILE A 208 18.27 -0.89 -25.79
C ILE A 208 18.35 -2.39 -26.13
N VAL A 209 19.33 -3.09 -25.54
CA VAL A 209 19.50 -4.54 -25.73
C VAL A 209 18.21 -5.31 -25.36
N GLU A 210 17.53 -4.92 -24.29
CA GLU A 210 16.27 -5.54 -23.85
C GLU A 210 15.10 -5.28 -24.82
N GLU A 211 15.14 -4.16 -25.59
CA GLU A 211 14.13 -3.86 -26.62
C GLU A 211 14.40 -4.58 -27.96
N GLU A 212 15.67 -4.84 -28.30
CA GLU A 212 16.06 -5.46 -29.56
C GLU A 212 15.73 -6.95 -29.63
N THR A 213 15.84 -7.68 -28.49
CA THR A 213 15.54 -9.11 -28.48
C THR A 213 14.91 -9.61 -27.21
N ASN A 214 13.93 -10.51 -27.34
CA ASN A 214 13.36 -11.24 -26.21
C ASN A 214 14.13 -12.54 -25.89
N LYS A 215 15.08 -12.94 -26.75
CA LYS A 215 15.89 -14.16 -26.55
C LYS A 215 17.12 -13.85 -25.72
N GLN A 216 17.27 -14.54 -24.60
CA GLN A 216 18.37 -14.31 -23.67
C GLN A 216 19.75 -14.60 -24.27
N GLU A 217 19.83 -15.59 -25.16
CA GLU A 217 21.05 -16.00 -25.88
C GLU A 217 21.57 -14.95 -26.85
N ASP A 218 20.66 -14.15 -27.48
CA ASP A 218 21.02 -13.13 -28.46
C ASP A 218 21.51 -11.82 -27.79
N LYS A 219 21.18 -11.59 -26.51
CA LYS A 219 21.52 -10.34 -25.80
C LYS A 219 23.02 -10.11 -25.64
N GLY A 220 23.81 -11.18 -25.70
CA GLY A 220 25.27 -11.09 -25.64
C GLY A 220 25.94 -10.77 -26.98
N LEU A 221 25.17 -10.79 -28.08
CA LEU A 221 25.65 -10.55 -29.44
C LEU A 221 25.35 -9.15 -29.95
N ILE A 222 24.47 -8.42 -29.26
CA ILE A 222 24.08 -7.03 -29.51
C ILE A 222 25.02 -6.08 -28.77
#